data_3a7e4f3cf980cbb0d0f7c5cf610f27d7
#
_entry.id   3a7e4f3cf980cbb0d0f7c5cf610f27d7
#
_cell.length_a   1.000
_cell.length_b   1.000
_cell.length_c   1.000
_cell.angle_alpha   90.00
_cell.angle_beta   90.00
_cell.angle_gamma   90.00
#
_symmetry.space_group_name_H-M   'P 1'
#
loop_
_entity.id
_entity.type
_entity.pdbx_description
1 polymer ?
#
loop_
_entity_poly.entity_id
_entity_poly.type
_entity_poly.pdbx_seq_one_letter_code
_entity_poly.pdbx_strand_id
1 'polypeptide(L)'
;MKKLTEEDIKNRYITPAIERAGWCKEQVFMEYFFTNGQVIVRGSKVTRGKQKKADYLLTRKEGHRPLAIVEAKDMDHSVGDGIQQAMEYAGILNIPFAYSSNGSGFIEHDYFTGAETELSLDQFPSENELWERYLTGRNIDQKQTDSKINLCVFA
;
A
#
# COMPACT_ATOMS: atom_id res chain seq x y z
N MET A 1 32.08 -0.12 10.84
CA MET A 1 31.20 -0.38 9.72
C MET A 1 30.06 0.64 9.67
N LYS A 2 29.83 1.23 8.52
CA LYS A 2 28.83 2.26 8.40
C LYS A 2 27.42 1.66 8.46
N LYS A 3 26.57 2.24 9.30
CA LYS A 3 25.18 1.81 9.43
C LYS A 3 24.40 2.13 8.15
N LEU A 4 23.53 1.21 7.72
CA LEU A 4 22.67 1.44 6.57
C LEU A 4 21.56 2.44 6.91
N THR A 5 21.33 3.37 6.00
CA THR A 5 20.24 4.33 6.13
C THR A 5 18.93 3.72 5.64
N GLU A 6 17.79 4.40 5.91
CA GLU A 6 16.52 3.96 5.31
C GLU A 6 16.62 3.87 3.78
N GLU A 7 17.30 4.83 3.16
CA GLU A 7 17.48 4.82 1.71
C GLU A 7 18.24 3.60 1.25
N ASP A 8 19.30 3.21 1.99
CA ASP A 8 20.03 1.99 1.70
C ASP A 8 19.14 0.76 1.83
N ILE A 9 18.30 0.71 2.86
CA ILE A 9 17.38 -0.40 3.09
C ILE A 9 16.40 -0.51 1.92
N LYS A 10 15.86 0.61 1.47
CA LYS A 10 14.95 0.62 0.33
C LYS A 10 15.64 0.07 -0.92
N ASN A 11 16.83 0.59 -1.24
CA ASN A 11 17.52 0.24 -2.47
C ASN A 11 18.05 -1.19 -2.46
N ARG A 12 18.51 -1.68 -1.32
CA ARG A 12 19.15 -3.00 -1.23
C ARG A 12 18.17 -4.14 -0.99
N TYR A 13 17.07 -3.89 -0.27
CA TYR A 13 16.21 -4.98 0.20
C TYR A 13 14.77 -4.83 -0.22
N ILE A 14 14.15 -3.65 -0.01
CA ILE A 14 12.71 -3.49 -0.22
C ILE A 14 12.37 -3.42 -1.70
N THR A 15 13.01 -2.53 -2.44
CA THR A 15 12.77 -2.40 -3.88
C THR A 15 13.04 -3.71 -4.62
N PRO A 16 14.17 -4.40 -4.36
CA PRO A 16 14.39 -5.71 -5.00
C PRO A 16 13.34 -6.75 -4.65
N ALA A 17 12.84 -6.77 -3.40
CA ALA A 17 11.79 -7.71 -3.01
C ALA A 17 10.49 -7.44 -3.76
N ILE A 18 10.12 -6.18 -3.92
CA ILE A 18 8.94 -5.77 -4.67
C ILE A 18 9.09 -6.17 -6.14
N GLU A 19 10.25 -5.92 -6.71
CA GLU A 19 10.52 -6.28 -8.11
C GLU A 19 10.51 -7.78 -8.33
N ARG A 20 11.08 -8.58 -7.39
CA ARG A 20 11.04 -10.05 -7.48
C ARG A 20 9.62 -10.59 -7.43
N ALA A 21 8.71 -9.89 -6.76
CA ALA A 21 7.30 -10.28 -6.71
C ALA A 21 6.57 -9.99 -8.02
N GLY A 22 7.23 -9.33 -8.97
CA GLY A 22 6.67 -9.08 -10.30
C GLY A 22 6.13 -7.69 -10.55
N TRP A 23 6.27 -6.78 -9.59
CA TRP A 23 5.80 -5.41 -9.79
C TRP A 23 6.74 -4.66 -10.74
N CYS A 24 6.16 -4.08 -11.79
CA CYS A 24 6.92 -3.30 -12.78
C CYS A 24 7.15 -1.88 -12.28
N LYS A 25 8.13 -1.20 -12.87
CA LYS A 25 8.45 0.17 -12.47
C LYS A 25 7.28 1.13 -12.59
N GLU A 26 6.43 0.95 -13.58
CA GLU A 26 5.26 1.79 -13.80
C GLU A 26 4.21 1.64 -12.69
N GLN A 27 4.29 0.56 -11.93
CA GLN A 27 3.35 0.27 -10.85
C GLN A 27 3.82 0.76 -9.50
N VAL A 28 5.10 1.15 -9.39
CA VAL A 28 5.74 1.46 -8.11
C VAL A 28 6.08 2.93 -8.07
N PHE A 29 5.36 3.67 -7.25
CA PHE A 29 5.62 5.10 -7.04
C PHE A 29 6.38 5.26 -5.74
N MET A 30 7.64 5.66 -5.83
CA MET A 30 8.47 5.90 -4.66
C MET A 30 8.33 7.34 -4.22
N GLU A 31 8.34 7.54 -2.89
CA GLU A 31 8.23 8.87 -2.29
C GLU A 31 7.00 9.62 -2.82
N TYR A 32 5.84 8.98 -2.66
CA TYR A 32 4.57 9.50 -3.15
C TYR A 32 4.01 10.55 -2.18
N PHE A 33 3.87 11.78 -2.66
CA PHE A 33 3.37 12.89 -1.85
C PHE A 33 1.84 12.99 -1.96
N PHE A 34 1.18 13.22 -0.83
CA PHE A 34 -0.26 13.39 -0.79
C PHE A 34 -0.65 14.23 0.42
N THR A 35 -1.90 14.68 0.43
CA THR A 35 -2.49 15.38 1.58
C THR A 35 -3.72 14.60 2.02
N ASN A 36 -4.33 15.00 3.14
CA ASN A 36 -5.57 14.38 3.60
C ASN A 36 -6.74 14.59 2.62
N GLY A 37 -6.49 15.18 1.47
CA GLY A 37 -7.44 15.25 0.38
C GLY A 37 -8.58 16.23 0.57
N GLN A 38 -8.70 16.84 1.72
CA GLN A 38 -9.78 17.78 1.97
C GLN A 38 -9.26 19.20 2.02
N VAL A 39 -9.78 20.01 1.11
CA VAL A 39 -9.62 21.45 1.17
C VAL A 39 -10.70 21.94 2.12
N ILE A 40 -10.30 22.35 3.32
CA ILE A 40 -11.26 22.88 4.29
C ILE A 40 -11.38 24.38 4.04
N VAL A 41 -12.59 24.79 3.63
CA VAL A 41 -12.88 26.21 3.45
C VAL A 41 -13.49 26.72 4.76
N ARG A 42 -12.74 27.59 5.43
CA ARG A 42 -13.25 28.28 6.61
C ARG A 42 -13.30 29.77 6.29
N GLY A 43 -14.53 30.27 6.09
CA GLY A 43 -14.73 31.67 5.64
C GLY A 43 -14.06 31.87 4.29
N SER A 44 -13.15 32.85 4.19
CA SER A 44 -12.42 33.13 2.96
C SER A 44 -11.08 32.40 2.88
N LYS A 45 -10.76 31.54 3.86
CA LYS A 45 -9.49 30.82 3.88
C LYS A 45 -9.67 29.39 3.45
N VAL A 46 -8.81 28.94 2.52
CA VAL A 46 -8.73 27.57 2.08
C VAL A 46 -7.49 26.96 2.76
N THR A 47 -7.72 25.97 3.64
CA THR A 47 -6.61 25.25 4.29
C THR A 47 -6.53 23.85 3.76
N ARG A 48 -5.33 23.47 3.31
CA ARG A 48 -5.04 22.08 2.95
C ARG A 48 -4.48 21.38 4.17
N GLY A 49 -4.75 20.09 4.27
CA GLY A 49 -4.11 19.25 5.26
C GLY A 49 -2.60 19.21 5.04
N LYS A 50 -1.87 18.78 6.08
CA LYS A 50 -0.43 18.66 6.04
C LYS A 50 -0.01 17.68 4.95
N GLN A 51 0.99 18.04 4.16
CA GLN A 51 1.55 17.15 3.15
C GLN A 51 2.23 15.96 3.80
N LYS A 52 1.97 14.78 3.28
CA LYS A 52 2.55 13.51 3.73
C LYS A 52 3.28 12.86 2.57
N LYS A 53 4.17 11.93 2.90
CA LYS A 53 4.94 11.21 1.90
C LYS A 53 4.97 9.73 2.26
N ALA A 54 4.45 8.89 1.37
CA ALA A 54 4.57 7.44 1.48
C ALA A 54 5.86 6.99 0.79
N ASP A 55 6.57 6.05 1.40
CA ASP A 55 7.81 5.55 0.80
C ASP A 55 7.53 4.81 -0.50
N TYR A 56 6.46 4.00 -0.54
CA TYR A 56 6.04 3.30 -1.76
C TYR A 56 4.53 3.29 -1.86
N LEU A 57 4.04 3.53 -3.07
CA LEU A 57 2.65 3.29 -3.45
C LEU A 57 2.66 2.30 -4.60
N LEU A 58 1.98 1.17 -4.44
CA LEU A 58 1.89 0.14 -5.48
C LEU A 58 0.50 0.15 -6.10
N THR A 59 0.46 0.17 -7.44
CA THR A 59 -0.79 0.28 -8.18
C THR A 59 -0.95 -0.88 -9.15
N ARG A 60 -2.18 -1.11 -9.57
CA ARG A 60 -2.44 -2.04 -10.65
C ARG A 60 -1.85 -1.50 -11.96
N LYS A 61 -1.36 -2.41 -12.79
CA LYS A 61 -0.84 -2.04 -14.10
C LYS A 61 -1.94 -1.45 -14.97
N GLU A 62 -3.12 -2.07 -14.96
CA GLU A 62 -4.27 -1.55 -15.68
C GLU A 62 -5.11 -0.68 -14.77
N GLY A 63 -5.38 0.56 -15.22
CA GLY A 63 -6.23 1.50 -14.50
C GLY A 63 -5.56 2.17 -13.31
N HIS A 64 -4.36 1.77 -12.95
CA HIS A 64 -3.55 2.39 -11.88
C HIS A 64 -4.24 2.49 -10.52
N ARG A 65 -5.14 1.55 -10.22
CA ARG A 65 -5.79 1.52 -8.91
C ARG A 65 -4.76 1.24 -7.83
N PRO A 66 -4.66 2.08 -6.79
CA PRO A 66 -3.74 1.82 -5.69
C PRO A 66 -4.14 0.55 -4.93
N LEU A 67 -3.16 -0.30 -4.66
CA LEU A 67 -3.37 -1.56 -3.94
C LEU A 67 -2.65 -1.62 -2.61
N ALA A 68 -1.45 -1.03 -2.52
CA ALA A 68 -0.64 -1.20 -1.32
C ALA A 68 0.21 0.03 -1.03
N ILE A 69 0.41 0.28 0.26
CA ILE A 69 1.38 1.25 0.78
C ILE A 69 2.49 0.45 1.47
N VAL A 70 3.73 0.83 1.26
CA VAL A 70 4.87 0.25 1.99
C VAL A 70 5.66 1.38 2.65
N GLU A 71 5.92 1.23 3.95
CA GLU A 71 6.73 2.16 4.71
C GLU A 71 8.03 1.50 5.13
N ALA A 72 9.14 2.21 4.94
CA ALA A 72 10.48 1.72 5.23
C ALA A 72 10.97 2.27 6.56
N LYS A 73 11.70 1.46 7.30
CA LYS A 73 12.46 1.85 8.48
C LYS A 73 13.87 1.29 8.36
N ASP A 74 14.82 1.87 9.07
CA ASP A 74 16.16 1.31 9.10
C ASP A 74 16.22 0.07 10.03
N MET A 75 17.36 -0.60 10.04
CA MET A 75 17.50 -1.87 10.78
C MET A 75 17.56 -1.72 12.30
N ASP A 76 17.62 -0.49 12.81
CA ASP A 76 17.48 -0.25 14.25
C ASP A 76 16.04 -0.36 14.71
N HIS A 77 15.10 -0.39 13.76
CA HIS A 77 13.68 -0.55 14.04
C HIS A 77 13.27 -1.99 13.76
N SER A 78 12.21 -2.44 14.43
CA SER A 78 11.64 -3.75 14.10
C SER A 78 10.90 -3.70 12.77
N VAL A 79 10.60 -4.87 12.19
CA VAL A 79 9.90 -4.97 10.91
C VAL A 79 8.56 -4.24 10.97
N GLY A 80 7.91 -4.23 12.12
CA GLY A 80 6.58 -3.65 12.28
C GLY A 80 6.55 -2.20 12.74
N ASP A 81 7.70 -1.56 12.96
CA ASP A 81 7.70 -0.20 13.52
C ASP A 81 7.03 0.84 12.61
N GLY A 82 7.02 0.61 11.30
CA GLY A 82 6.38 1.51 10.35
C GLY A 82 4.92 1.20 10.06
N ILE A 83 4.36 0.14 10.67
CA ILE A 83 3.03 -0.33 10.25
C ILE A 83 1.92 0.67 10.61
N GLN A 84 2.03 1.37 11.73
CA GLN A 84 1.00 2.35 12.09
C GLN A 84 0.95 3.49 11.09
N GLN A 85 2.10 3.96 10.64
CA GLN A 85 2.17 5.00 9.63
C GLN A 85 1.64 4.49 8.28
N ALA A 86 2.02 3.27 7.90
CA ALA A 86 1.52 2.66 6.66
C ALA A 86 0.00 2.52 6.70
N MET A 87 -0.54 2.09 7.83
CA MET A 87 -1.98 1.96 8.01
C MET A 87 -2.70 3.31 7.94
N GLU A 88 -2.13 4.33 8.58
CA GLU A 88 -2.71 5.67 8.53
C GLU A 88 -2.78 6.16 7.07
N TYR A 89 -1.70 6.01 6.34
CA TYR A 89 -1.63 6.45 4.94
C TYR A 89 -2.59 5.65 4.07
N ALA A 90 -2.63 4.34 4.26
CA ALA A 90 -3.56 3.48 3.52
C ALA A 90 -5.01 3.86 3.80
N GLY A 91 -5.32 4.20 5.06
CA GLY A 91 -6.66 4.66 5.42
C GLY A 91 -7.04 5.97 4.74
N ILE A 92 -6.12 6.94 4.73
CA ILE A 92 -6.36 8.23 4.08
C ILE A 92 -6.60 8.06 2.58
N LEU A 93 -5.80 7.20 1.94
CA LEU A 93 -5.84 6.99 0.49
C LEU A 93 -6.83 5.90 0.07
N ASN A 94 -7.49 5.27 1.04
CA ASN A 94 -8.45 4.19 0.81
C ASN A 94 -7.80 3.01 0.06
N ILE A 95 -6.65 2.58 0.59
CA ILE A 95 -5.85 1.49 0.01
C ILE A 95 -5.99 0.26 0.90
N PRO A 96 -6.22 -0.94 0.32
CA PRO A 96 -6.59 -2.11 1.13
C PRO A 96 -5.44 -2.81 1.86
N PHE A 97 -4.19 -2.61 1.43
CA PHE A 97 -3.06 -3.32 2.03
C PHE A 97 -1.96 -2.36 2.46
N ALA A 98 -1.46 -2.55 3.68
CA ALA A 98 -0.40 -1.71 4.23
C ALA A 98 0.77 -2.59 4.67
N TYR A 99 1.98 -2.15 4.42
CA TYR A 99 3.20 -2.90 4.72
C TYR A 99 4.22 -2.02 5.42
N SER A 100 4.97 -2.64 6.33
CA SER A 100 6.16 -2.05 6.93
C SER A 100 7.33 -2.98 6.72
N SER A 101 8.52 -2.43 6.49
CA SER A 101 9.75 -3.22 6.34
C SER A 101 10.94 -2.48 6.91
N ASN A 102 11.86 -3.23 7.52
CA ASN A 102 13.19 -2.72 7.91
C ASN A 102 14.31 -3.36 7.09
N GLY A 103 13.96 -4.04 5.98
CA GLY A 103 14.90 -4.74 5.12
C GLY A 103 15.10 -6.21 5.47
N SER A 104 14.59 -6.69 6.61
CA SER A 104 14.70 -8.10 6.98
C SER A 104 13.44 -8.90 6.65
N GLY A 105 12.36 -8.23 6.34
CA GLY A 105 11.07 -8.83 6.02
C GLY A 105 10.00 -7.77 5.97
N PHE A 106 8.74 -8.19 6.00
CA PHE A 106 7.59 -7.30 5.99
C PHE A 106 6.59 -7.68 7.07
N ILE A 107 5.88 -6.69 7.59
CA ILE A 107 4.60 -6.91 8.25
C ILE A 107 3.51 -6.41 7.31
N GLU A 108 2.51 -7.25 7.07
CA GLU A 108 1.36 -6.91 6.23
C GLU A 108 0.14 -6.69 7.09
N HIS A 109 -0.58 -5.60 6.84
CA HIS A 109 -1.90 -5.39 7.42
C HIS A 109 -2.95 -5.43 6.31
N ASP A 110 -3.93 -6.31 6.46
CA ASP A 110 -5.04 -6.48 5.52
C ASP A 110 -6.28 -5.81 6.10
N TYR A 111 -6.75 -4.75 5.45
CA TYR A 111 -7.89 -4.00 5.95
C TYR A 111 -9.22 -4.75 5.84
N PHE A 112 -9.31 -5.75 4.97
CA PHE A 112 -10.53 -6.53 4.84
C PHE A 112 -10.74 -7.48 6.02
N THR A 113 -9.66 -8.08 6.50
CA THR A 113 -9.72 -9.08 7.57
C THR A 113 -9.26 -8.53 8.91
N GLY A 114 -8.51 -7.43 8.91
CA GLY A 114 -7.85 -6.90 10.10
C GLY A 114 -6.63 -7.69 10.52
N ALA A 115 -6.22 -8.69 9.74
CA ALA A 115 -5.09 -9.54 10.09
C ALA A 115 -3.75 -8.89 9.80
N GLU A 116 -2.79 -9.14 10.69
CA GLU A 116 -1.40 -8.76 10.47
C GLU A 116 -0.58 -10.03 10.29
N THR A 117 0.25 -10.06 9.26
CA THR A 117 1.02 -11.23 8.89
C THR A 117 2.48 -10.84 8.69
N GLU A 118 3.38 -11.61 9.25
CA GLU A 118 4.82 -11.43 9.02
C GLU A 118 5.23 -12.19 7.77
N LEU A 119 5.96 -11.53 6.88
CA LEU A 119 6.42 -12.11 5.61
C LEU A 119 7.92 -11.98 5.50
N SER A 120 8.57 -12.98 4.90
CA SER A 120 9.97 -12.83 4.50
C SER A 120 10.04 -11.93 3.26
N LEU A 121 11.24 -11.48 2.92
CA LEU A 121 11.43 -10.65 1.72
C LEU A 121 10.96 -11.37 0.45
N ASP A 122 11.08 -12.70 0.41
CA ASP A 122 10.69 -13.47 -0.77
C ASP A 122 9.19 -13.77 -0.83
N GLN A 123 8.45 -13.41 0.19
CA GLN A 123 7.01 -13.68 0.28
C GLN A 123 6.15 -12.46 -0.03
N PHE A 124 6.74 -11.36 -0.46
CA PHE A 124 5.95 -10.19 -0.81
C PHE A 124 4.98 -10.57 -1.93
N PRO A 125 3.68 -10.24 -1.81
CA PRO A 125 2.68 -10.69 -2.77
C PRO A 125 2.81 -10.01 -4.12
N SER A 126 2.37 -10.72 -5.17
CA SER A 126 2.30 -10.17 -6.52
C SER A 126 1.04 -9.30 -6.68
N GLU A 127 1.01 -8.57 -7.78
CA GLU A 127 -0.19 -7.79 -8.13
C GLU A 127 -1.43 -8.67 -8.23
N ASN A 128 -1.31 -9.82 -8.89
CA ASN A 128 -2.46 -10.72 -9.05
C ASN A 128 -2.96 -11.24 -7.71
N GLU A 129 -2.06 -11.60 -6.82
CA GLU A 129 -2.44 -12.06 -5.49
C GLU A 129 -3.21 -10.99 -4.73
N LEU A 130 -2.70 -9.77 -4.73
CA LEU A 130 -3.39 -8.66 -4.04
C LEU A 130 -4.70 -8.31 -4.72
N TRP A 131 -4.75 -8.38 -6.03
CA TRP A 131 -5.98 -8.09 -6.76
C TRP A 131 -7.07 -9.13 -6.43
N GLU A 132 -6.72 -10.41 -6.41
CA GLU A 132 -7.68 -11.45 -6.04
C GLU A 132 -8.15 -11.29 -4.60
N ARG A 133 -7.26 -10.94 -3.69
CA ARG A 133 -7.61 -10.68 -2.31
C ARG A 133 -8.52 -9.46 -2.20
N TYR A 134 -8.28 -8.44 -3.00
CA TYR A 134 -9.13 -7.26 -3.07
C TYR A 134 -10.54 -7.64 -3.52
N LEU A 135 -10.65 -8.43 -4.58
CA LEU A 135 -11.94 -8.88 -5.08
C LEU A 135 -12.67 -9.74 -4.05
N THR A 136 -11.95 -10.63 -3.39
CA THR A 136 -12.51 -11.49 -2.34
C THR A 136 -12.99 -10.65 -1.15
N GLY A 137 -12.18 -9.67 -0.75
CA GLY A 137 -12.53 -8.80 0.37
C GLY A 137 -13.77 -7.98 0.13
N ARG A 138 -14.05 -7.64 -1.13
CA ARG A 138 -15.26 -6.92 -1.51
C ARG A 138 -16.40 -7.84 -1.92
N ASN A 139 -16.23 -9.13 -1.75
CA ASN A 139 -17.14 -10.14 -2.28
C ASN A 139 -18.57 -10.02 -1.76
N ILE A 140 -18.76 -9.63 -0.50
CA ILE A 140 -20.10 -9.50 0.08
C ILE A 140 -20.88 -8.42 -0.66
N ASP A 141 -20.27 -7.27 -0.90
CA ASP A 141 -20.91 -6.18 -1.62
C ASP A 141 -21.09 -6.54 -3.10
N GLN A 142 -20.11 -7.25 -3.68
CA GLN A 142 -20.17 -7.64 -5.08
C GLN A 142 -21.22 -8.70 -5.36
N LYS A 143 -21.41 -9.66 -4.48
CA LYS A 143 -22.44 -10.69 -4.68
C LYS A 143 -23.83 -10.11 -4.78
N GLN A 144 -24.12 -9.07 -4.04
CA GLN A 144 -25.42 -8.42 -4.10
C GLN A 144 -25.56 -7.54 -5.31
N THR A 145 -24.44 -7.01 -5.80
CA THR A 145 -24.43 -6.12 -6.96
C THR A 145 -24.29 -6.90 -8.26
N ASP A 146 -23.59 -8.03 -8.24
CA ASP A 146 -23.29 -8.82 -9.43
C ASP A 146 -24.53 -9.39 -10.10
N SER A 147 -25.54 -9.78 -9.32
CA SER A 147 -26.78 -10.25 -9.89
C SER A 147 -27.50 -9.17 -10.69
N LYS A 148 -27.21 -7.90 -10.41
CA LYS A 148 -27.77 -6.76 -11.15
C LYS A 148 -26.80 -6.25 -12.22
N ILE A 149 -25.52 -6.19 -11.90
CA ILE A 149 -24.49 -5.60 -12.77
C ILE A 149 -24.14 -6.55 -13.91
N ASN A 150 -24.09 -7.84 -13.66
CA ASN A 150 -23.78 -8.82 -14.72
C ASN A 150 -24.80 -8.78 -15.84
N LEU A 151 -26.04 -8.53 -15.52
CA LEU A 151 -27.08 -8.39 -16.54
C LEU A 151 -26.89 -7.14 -17.39
N CYS A 152 -26.24 -6.13 -16.85
CA CYS A 152 -25.98 -4.88 -17.58
C CYS A 152 -24.68 -4.95 -18.39
N VAL A 153 -23.67 -5.65 -17.86
CA VAL A 153 -22.33 -5.68 -18.46
C VAL A 153 -22.25 -6.65 -19.63
N PHE A 154 -23.03 -7.71 -19.58
CA PHE A 154 -23.02 -8.77 -20.60
C PHE A 154 -24.24 -8.74 -21.51
N ALA A 155 -25.03 -7.73 -21.38
CA ALA A 155 -26.16 -7.53 -22.28
C ALA A 155 -25.71 -6.99 -23.63
#